data_968dc182d87d6cb83d6a5e9809b98bb1
#
_entry.id   968dc182d87d6cb83d6a5e9809b98bb1
#
_cell.length_a   1.000
_cell.length_b   1.000
_cell.length_c   1.000
_cell.angle_alpha   90.00
_cell.angle_beta   90.00
_cell.angle_gamma   90.00
#
_symmetry.space_group_name_H-M   'P 1'
#
loop_
_entity.id
_entity.type
_entity.pdbx_description
1 polymer ?
#
loop_
_entity_poly.entity_id
_entity_poly.type
_entity_poly.pdbx_seq_one_letter_code
_entity_poly.pdbx_strand_id
1 'polypeptide(L)'
;MGYAVLHMEKTSGTDAAMSAHIERTIKPKNADESRTHLNRELIRFPNGVENRTQAIQHRLDTAGLTRKIGNNQVRAIRVLLTGTHEDMERITNEGRLDGWCSDNLKYLADTFGRENIVSAVLHMDEQTPH
;
A
#
# COMPACT_ATOMS: atom_id res chain seq x y z
N MET A 1 -9.28 23.69 -8.55
CA MET A 1 -9.67 22.34 -8.93
C MET A 1 -8.58 21.35 -8.56
N GLY A 2 -8.92 20.31 -7.85
CA GLY A 2 -7.97 19.29 -7.45
C GLY A 2 -7.80 18.20 -8.53
N TYR A 3 -6.84 17.33 -8.33
CA TYR A 3 -6.60 16.18 -9.18
C TYR A 3 -6.19 14.98 -8.35
N ALA A 4 -6.51 13.79 -8.87
CA ALA A 4 -6.07 12.54 -8.27
C ALA A 4 -4.64 12.22 -8.73
N VAL A 5 -3.89 11.53 -7.88
CA VAL A 5 -2.54 11.09 -8.17
C VAL A 5 -2.48 9.58 -8.05
N LEU A 6 -1.94 8.94 -9.08
CA LEU A 6 -1.58 7.53 -9.05
C LEU A 6 -0.12 7.41 -9.48
N HIS A 7 0.71 6.87 -8.62
CA HIS A 7 2.12 6.64 -8.91
C HIS A 7 2.44 5.18 -8.68
N MET A 8 3.19 4.57 -9.61
CA MET A 8 3.56 3.15 -9.54
C MET A 8 5.07 3.02 -9.57
N GLU A 9 5.59 2.15 -8.72
CA GLU A 9 7.02 1.90 -8.59
C GLU A 9 7.28 0.40 -8.50
N LYS A 10 8.20 -0.08 -9.33
CA LYS A 10 8.59 -1.49 -9.33
C LYS A 10 9.60 -1.77 -8.24
N THR A 11 9.49 -2.92 -7.60
CA THR A 11 10.47 -3.38 -6.61
C THR A 11 11.07 -4.71 -7.04
N SER A 12 12.36 -4.87 -6.80
CA SER A 12 13.08 -6.12 -7.01
C SER A 12 13.86 -6.46 -5.75
N GLY A 13 14.39 -7.68 -5.67
CA GLY A 13 15.09 -8.11 -4.46
C GLY A 13 14.15 -8.24 -3.26
N THR A 14 14.61 -7.92 -2.07
CA THR A 14 13.87 -8.14 -0.81
C THR A 14 12.97 -6.97 -0.53
N ASP A 15 12.58 -6.06 -1.05
CA ASP A 15 11.67 -4.95 -0.70
C ASP A 15 11.65 -4.56 0.80
N ALA A 16 12.57 -5.08 1.62
CA ALA A 16 12.54 -4.88 3.07
C ALA A 16 12.55 -3.41 3.49
N ALA A 17 13.35 -2.58 2.84
CA ALA A 17 13.44 -1.15 3.15
C ALA A 17 12.12 -0.43 2.85
N MET A 18 11.48 -0.74 1.72
CA MET A 18 10.19 -0.17 1.35
C MET A 18 9.10 -0.64 2.30
N SER A 19 9.08 -1.92 2.65
CA SER A 19 8.12 -2.47 3.61
C SER A 19 8.27 -1.81 4.98
N ALA A 20 9.49 -1.62 5.46
CA ALA A 20 9.75 -0.93 6.71
C ALA A 20 9.24 0.51 6.70
N HIS A 21 9.40 1.22 5.60
CA HIS A 21 8.88 2.57 5.43
C HIS A 21 7.35 2.60 5.47
N ILE A 22 6.69 1.70 4.73
CA ILE A 22 5.23 1.63 4.66
C ILE A 22 4.63 1.22 6.01
N GLU A 23 5.25 0.26 6.68
CA GLU A 23 4.78 -0.26 7.97
C GLU A 23 5.21 0.60 9.17
N ARG A 24 5.97 1.66 8.92
CA ARG A 24 6.50 2.58 9.95
C ARG A 24 7.43 1.92 10.97
N THR A 25 8.10 0.84 10.59
CA THR A 25 9.21 0.29 11.38
C THR A 25 10.48 1.15 11.23
N ILE A 26 10.53 1.96 10.17
CA ILE A 26 11.46 3.08 10.01
C ILE A 26 10.63 4.35 10.00
N LYS A 27 11.05 5.38 10.74
CA LYS A 27 10.33 6.64 10.85
C LYS A 27 10.67 7.57 9.67
N PRO A 28 9.71 7.88 8.77
CA PRO A 28 9.94 8.86 7.72
C PRO A 28 10.02 10.28 8.29
N LYS A 29 10.82 11.14 7.65
CA LYS A 29 11.00 12.53 8.11
C LYS A 29 9.73 13.37 8.02
N ASN A 30 8.89 13.09 7.06
CA ASN A 30 7.65 13.85 6.80
C ASN A 30 6.43 13.26 7.51
N ALA A 31 6.60 12.22 8.31
CA ALA A 31 5.52 11.61 9.07
C ALA A 31 5.47 12.17 10.49
N ASP A 32 4.25 12.41 10.97
CA ASP A 32 3.99 12.84 12.34
C ASP A 32 3.77 11.60 13.22
N GLU A 33 4.74 11.30 14.07
CA GLU A 33 4.69 10.14 14.97
C GLU A 33 3.45 10.10 15.84
N SER A 34 2.98 11.26 16.29
CA SER A 34 1.79 11.33 17.15
C SER A 34 0.53 10.86 16.43
N ARG A 35 0.56 10.77 15.11
CA ARG A 35 -0.57 10.35 14.27
C ARG A 35 -0.39 8.98 13.64
N THR A 36 0.76 8.33 13.80
CA THR A 36 1.03 7.02 13.18
C THR A 36 0.00 5.96 13.60
N HIS A 37 -0.54 6.06 14.80
CA HIS A 37 -1.60 5.15 15.27
C HIS A 37 -2.90 5.27 14.47
N LEU A 38 -3.07 6.32 13.67
CA LEU A 38 -4.23 6.49 12.80
C LEU A 38 -4.08 5.77 11.47
N ASN A 39 -2.88 5.28 11.15
CA ASN A 39 -2.64 4.48 9.96
C ASN A 39 -3.40 3.16 10.07
N ARG A 40 -3.94 2.67 8.95
CA ARG A 40 -4.74 1.45 8.94
C ARG A 40 -4.30 0.49 7.85
N GLU A 41 -4.19 -0.79 8.22
CA GLU A 41 -4.09 -1.87 7.25
C GLU A 41 -5.48 -2.14 6.69
N LEU A 42 -5.60 -2.11 5.36
CA LEU A 42 -6.87 -2.29 4.67
C LEU A 42 -7.08 -3.72 4.17
N ILE A 43 -6.03 -4.52 4.14
CA ILE A 43 -6.07 -5.92 3.72
C ILE A 43 -5.54 -6.79 4.85
N ARG A 44 -6.32 -7.82 5.18
CA ARG A 44 -5.92 -8.79 6.20
C ARG A 44 -4.92 -9.78 5.60
N PHE A 45 -3.82 -9.99 6.28
CA PHE A 45 -2.83 -10.99 5.88
C PHE A 45 -3.34 -12.41 6.14
N PRO A 46 -2.91 -13.40 5.31
CA PRO A 46 -3.20 -14.80 5.59
C PRO A 46 -2.60 -15.26 6.92
N ASN A 47 -3.10 -16.38 7.45
CA ASN A 47 -2.57 -16.95 8.68
C ASN A 47 -1.07 -17.27 8.51
N GLY A 48 -0.27 -16.89 9.51
CA GLY A 48 1.18 -17.08 9.48
C GLY A 48 1.96 -16.00 8.76
N VAL A 49 1.26 -15.03 8.12
CA VAL A 49 1.88 -13.88 7.46
C VAL A 49 1.77 -12.68 8.39
N GLU A 50 2.90 -12.13 8.80
CA GLU A 50 2.95 -11.07 9.82
C GLU A 50 3.21 -9.68 9.27
N ASN A 51 3.80 -9.58 8.07
CA ASN A 51 4.17 -8.29 7.51
C ASN A 51 4.10 -8.31 5.98
N ARG A 52 4.31 -7.14 5.38
CA ARG A 52 4.22 -6.93 3.94
C ARG A 52 5.24 -7.76 3.15
N THR A 53 6.47 -7.86 3.63
CA THR A 53 7.52 -8.66 2.97
C THR A 53 7.10 -10.14 2.91
N GLN A 54 6.59 -10.67 4.01
CA GLN A 54 6.07 -12.03 4.07
C GLN A 54 4.84 -12.21 3.17
N ALA A 55 3.96 -11.21 3.09
CA ALA A 55 2.79 -11.25 2.24
C ALA A 55 3.16 -11.36 0.76
N ILE A 56 4.17 -10.60 0.33
CA ILE A 56 4.69 -10.67 -1.04
C ILE A 56 5.26 -12.06 -1.32
N GLN A 57 6.09 -12.57 -0.43
CA GLN A 57 6.69 -13.90 -0.59
C GLN A 57 5.62 -15.00 -0.61
N HIS A 58 4.63 -14.92 0.27
CA HIS A 58 3.50 -15.86 0.30
C HIS A 58 2.76 -15.90 -1.04
N ARG A 59 2.48 -14.72 -1.62
CA ARG A 59 1.79 -14.66 -2.93
C ARG A 59 2.66 -15.26 -4.04
N LEU A 60 3.95 -14.98 -4.05
CA LEU A 60 4.87 -15.56 -5.04
C LEU A 60 4.93 -17.08 -4.90
N ASP A 61 4.97 -17.60 -3.68
CA ASP A 61 5.02 -19.03 -3.42
C ASP A 61 3.73 -19.75 -3.85
N THR A 62 2.58 -19.09 -3.75
CA THR A 62 1.27 -19.67 -4.10
C THR A 62 0.81 -19.38 -5.52
N ALA A 63 1.58 -18.61 -6.29
CA ALA A 63 1.19 -18.18 -7.63
C ALA A 63 1.36 -19.25 -8.72
N GLY A 64 1.96 -20.40 -8.39
CA GLY A 64 2.17 -21.48 -9.35
C GLY A 64 3.28 -21.18 -10.38
N LEU A 65 4.26 -20.39 -10.00
CA LEU A 65 5.38 -20.04 -10.88
C LEU A 65 6.24 -21.27 -11.14
N THR A 66 6.65 -21.44 -12.41
CA THR A 66 7.45 -22.60 -12.84
C THR A 66 8.95 -22.34 -12.82
N ARG A 67 9.35 -21.07 -12.66
CA ARG A 67 10.75 -20.66 -12.63
C ARG A 67 11.07 -19.90 -11.35
N LYS A 68 12.30 -20.05 -10.88
CA LYS A 68 12.80 -19.28 -9.75
C LYS A 68 12.94 -17.81 -10.16
N ILE A 69 12.52 -16.92 -9.27
CA ILE A 69 12.64 -15.49 -9.49
C ILE A 69 14.08 -15.06 -9.26
N GLY A 70 14.70 -14.43 -10.27
CA GLY A 70 16.05 -13.88 -10.16
C GLY A 70 16.10 -12.60 -9.35
N ASN A 71 17.29 -12.23 -8.87
CA ASN A 71 17.49 -11.08 -8.00
C ASN A 71 17.11 -9.74 -8.64
N ASN A 72 17.15 -9.64 -9.97
CA ASN A 72 16.85 -8.42 -10.70
C ASN A 72 15.43 -8.43 -11.32
N GLN A 73 14.64 -9.45 -11.05
CA GLN A 73 13.27 -9.50 -11.52
C GLN A 73 12.35 -8.69 -10.58
N VAL A 74 11.31 -8.09 -11.17
CA VAL A 74 10.31 -7.36 -10.40
C VAL A 74 9.47 -8.36 -9.60
N ARG A 75 9.43 -8.19 -8.28
CA ARG A 75 8.67 -9.05 -7.37
C ARG A 75 7.35 -8.43 -6.96
N ALA A 76 7.29 -7.12 -6.89
CA ALA A 76 6.09 -6.40 -6.48
C ALA A 76 6.06 -5.02 -7.15
N ILE A 77 4.88 -4.45 -7.19
CA ILE A 77 4.66 -3.07 -7.61
C ILE A 77 4.03 -2.33 -6.45
N ARG A 78 4.65 -1.23 -6.06
CA ARG A 78 4.08 -0.30 -5.08
C ARG A 78 3.20 0.69 -5.82
N VAL A 79 1.99 0.89 -5.34
CA VAL A 79 1.06 1.89 -5.89
C VAL A 79 0.77 2.93 -4.82
N LEU A 80 0.99 4.18 -5.14
CA LEU A 80 0.62 5.31 -4.30
C LEU A 80 -0.61 5.97 -4.89
N LEU A 81 -1.65 6.13 -4.08
CA LEU A 81 -2.90 6.77 -4.46
C LEU A 81 -3.19 7.92 -3.50
N THR A 82 -3.43 9.10 -4.05
CA THR A 82 -3.82 10.25 -3.27
C THR A 82 -4.50 11.30 -4.17
N GLY A 83 -4.74 12.48 -3.65
CA GLY A 83 -5.24 13.63 -4.39
C GLY A 83 -4.59 14.90 -3.86
N THR A 84 -5.05 16.04 -4.32
CA THR A 84 -4.58 17.31 -3.77
C THR A 84 -4.93 17.39 -2.28
N HIS A 85 -4.14 18.13 -1.53
CA HIS A 85 -4.33 18.25 -0.08
C HIS A 85 -5.75 18.71 0.26
N GLU A 86 -6.26 19.73 -0.44
CA GLU A 86 -7.60 20.25 -0.20
C GLU A 86 -8.68 19.21 -0.46
N ASP A 87 -8.57 18.43 -1.53
CA ASP A 87 -9.54 17.40 -1.86
C ASP A 87 -9.51 16.28 -0.84
N MET A 88 -8.34 15.83 -0.43
CA MET A 88 -8.20 14.75 0.56
C MET A 88 -8.69 15.20 1.94
N GLU A 89 -8.42 16.45 2.31
CA GLU A 89 -8.94 17.02 3.55
C GLU A 89 -10.47 17.10 3.54
N ARG A 90 -11.06 17.55 2.43
CA ARG A 90 -12.51 17.61 2.27
C ARG A 90 -13.14 16.22 2.38
N ILE A 91 -12.59 15.23 1.68
CA ILE A 91 -13.07 13.84 1.71
C ILE A 91 -13.03 13.31 3.14
N THR A 92 -11.96 13.58 3.86
CA THR A 92 -11.80 13.17 5.25
C THR A 92 -12.83 13.84 6.15
N ASN A 93 -13.01 15.15 6.02
CA ASN A 93 -13.94 15.93 6.86
C ASN A 93 -15.40 15.58 6.58
N GLU A 94 -15.72 15.16 5.36
CA GLU A 94 -17.07 14.73 4.99
C GLU A 94 -17.36 13.27 5.38
N GLY A 95 -16.42 12.57 6.00
CA GLY A 95 -16.58 11.17 6.40
C GLY A 95 -16.57 10.19 5.21
N ARG A 96 -15.94 10.57 4.10
CA ARG A 96 -15.93 9.79 2.85
C ARG A 96 -14.63 9.03 2.60
N LEU A 97 -13.68 9.11 3.53
CA LEU A 97 -12.36 8.50 3.34
C LEU A 97 -12.44 6.97 3.21
N ASP A 98 -13.29 6.31 3.98
CA ASP A 98 -13.45 4.86 3.89
C ASP A 98 -13.99 4.44 2.53
N GLY A 99 -14.97 5.16 1.99
CA GLY A 99 -15.49 4.92 0.63
C GLY A 99 -14.42 5.13 -0.43
N TRP A 100 -13.61 6.18 -0.28
CA TRP A 100 -12.49 6.45 -1.18
C TRP A 100 -11.50 5.28 -1.18
N CYS A 101 -11.14 4.76 0.00
CA CYS A 101 -10.26 3.59 0.11
C CYS A 101 -10.88 2.36 -0.57
N SER A 102 -12.15 2.08 -0.30
CA SER A 102 -12.84 0.92 -0.86
C SER A 102 -12.93 0.98 -2.38
N ASP A 103 -13.22 2.14 -2.94
CA ASP A 103 -13.32 2.35 -4.39
C ASP A 103 -11.96 2.15 -5.06
N ASN A 104 -10.89 2.65 -4.47
CA ASN A 104 -9.55 2.48 -5.00
C ASN A 104 -9.08 1.03 -4.93
N LEU A 105 -9.36 0.33 -3.84
CA LEU A 105 -9.04 -1.09 -3.72
C LEU A 105 -9.80 -1.92 -4.74
N LYS A 106 -11.08 -1.61 -4.96
CA LYS A 106 -11.88 -2.28 -5.99
C LYS A 106 -11.30 -2.07 -7.38
N TYR A 107 -10.91 -0.85 -7.70
CA TYR A 107 -10.28 -0.55 -8.99
C TYR A 107 -9.01 -1.36 -9.20
N LEU A 108 -8.14 -1.42 -8.20
CA LEU A 108 -6.89 -2.19 -8.28
C LEU A 108 -7.15 -3.69 -8.38
N ALA A 109 -8.12 -4.20 -7.61
CA ALA A 109 -8.48 -5.61 -7.65
C ALA A 109 -9.07 -6.00 -9.02
N ASP A 110 -9.90 -5.14 -9.60
CA ASP A 110 -10.47 -5.38 -10.93
C ASP A 110 -9.40 -5.31 -12.03
N THR A 111 -8.37 -4.49 -11.82
CA THR A 111 -7.30 -4.28 -12.80
C THR A 111 -6.24 -5.37 -12.75
N PHE A 112 -5.80 -5.77 -11.55
CA PHE A 112 -4.64 -6.65 -11.35
C PHE A 112 -4.99 -8.04 -10.82
N GLY A 113 -6.23 -8.26 -10.42
CA GLY A 113 -6.66 -9.47 -9.72
C GLY A 113 -6.59 -9.30 -8.20
N ARG A 114 -7.65 -9.69 -7.51
CA ARG A 114 -7.77 -9.52 -6.06
C ARG A 114 -6.65 -10.23 -5.30
N GLU A 115 -6.30 -11.43 -5.73
CA GLU A 115 -5.25 -12.25 -5.13
C GLU A 115 -3.86 -11.61 -5.25
N ASN A 116 -3.70 -10.66 -6.16
CA ASN A 116 -2.44 -9.97 -6.41
C ASN A 116 -2.28 -8.69 -5.57
N ILE A 117 -3.33 -8.28 -4.85
CA ILE A 117 -3.26 -7.15 -3.92
C ILE A 117 -2.92 -7.70 -2.55
N VAL A 118 -1.65 -7.69 -2.21
CA VAL A 118 -1.16 -8.38 -0.99
C VAL A 118 -1.10 -7.48 0.23
N SER A 119 -1.08 -6.18 0.04
CA SER A 119 -1.04 -5.22 1.15
C SER A 119 -1.63 -3.88 0.70
N ALA A 120 -2.35 -3.24 1.57
CA ALA A 120 -2.81 -1.87 1.37
C ALA A 120 -2.87 -1.16 2.72
N VAL A 121 -2.28 0.02 2.79
CA VAL A 121 -2.20 0.80 4.03
C VAL A 121 -2.70 2.21 3.75
N LEU A 122 -3.59 2.68 4.62
CA LEU A 122 -3.99 4.09 4.65
C LEU A 122 -3.07 4.82 5.62
N HIS A 123 -2.31 5.79 5.10
CA HIS A 123 -1.42 6.61 5.91
C HIS A 123 -2.10 7.93 6.28
N MET A 124 -2.23 8.17 7.58
CA MET A 124 -2.84 9.38 8.15
C MET A 124 -1.82 10.23 8.91
N ASP A 125 -0.55 9.82 8.91
CA ASP A 125 0.51 10.48 9.68
C ASP A 125 1.38 11.43 8.85
N GLU A 126 0.99 11.68 7.61
CA GLU A 126 1.60 12.68 6.75
C GLU A 126 0.61 13.83 6.49
N GLN A 127 1.09 14.89 5.86
CA GLN A 127 0.28 16.08 5.62
C GLN A 127 -0.98 15.78 4.82
N THR A 128 -0.88 14.89 3.83
CA THR A 128 -2.01 14.49 2.98
C THR A 128 -2.25 12.99 3.14
N PRO A 129 -3.50 12.54 3.42
CA PRO A 129 -3.83 11.12 3.44
C PRO A 129 -3.54 10.43 2.11
N HIS A 130 -3.07 9.23 2.18
CA HIS A 130 -2.79 8.43 0.98
C HIS A 130 -2.81 6.94 1.26
#